data_d40b7696ff5df00f93efd17f3c353fc0
#
_entry.id   d40b7696ff5df00f93efd17f3c353fc0
#
_cell.length_a   1.000
_cell.length_b   1.000
_cell.length_c   1.000
_cell.angle_alpha   90.00
_cell.angle_beta   90.00
_cell.angle_gamma   90.00
#
_symmetry.space_group_name_H-M   'P 1'
#
loop_
_entity.id
_entity.type
_entity.pdbx_description
1 polymer ?
#
loop_
_entity_poly.entity_id
_entity_poly.type
_entity_poly.pdbx_seq_one_letter_code
_entity_poly.pdbx_strand_id
1 'polypeptide(L)'
;LIIVQNLPVPLDRRVWLEATTLHDHGYQVSVICPKSKEYPAAHEVVDGIQIHRYHIPFEARGFLGYAAEFIYAWLQTARLSLRVLLREGFDVIQACNPPDTYFLLGLFYKLFGKEFIFDHHDLSPEMYSAKFNDRRGLLYHALILLEKLTLKTAKVVLVTNESYRDVALERGRKDQADVFVLRTGPDLKRLRPVEPDPQLKRGRPYLVCYLGEMCPQDGVDYLLNAIHYLHFWQQRTDVSFVLIGGGPAVEELKKMNQDMGMADFVHFTGRVSDEELARYLSTADVCVDPDPWSEWANNSTMNKILEYMVFAKPIVAFDLKEIHYSARRAALYARPNDVRLFAQKINVLLNNPEMRAEMGAYGQQRVVNELAWEHTHPPLLAAYARVFNRKKSATAYKPARSALALSLERIKMGIMNYEEAGR
;
A
#
# COMPACT_ATOMS: atom_id res chain seq x y z
N LEU A 1 7.08 11.40 17.69
CA LEU A 1 7.53 10.01 17.68
C LEU A 1 6.55 9.15 16.90
N ILE A 2 7.00 8.43 15.88
CA ILE A 2 6.19 7.46 15.10
C ILE A 2 6.67 6.05 15.45
N ILE A 3 5.73 5.13 15.63
CA ILE A 3 5.99 3.72 15.95
C ILE A 3 5.38 2.84 14.89
N VAL A 4 6.19 1.95 14.30
CA VAL A 4 5.74 0.90 13.36
C VAL A 4 6.43 -0.41 13.69
N GLN A 5 5.68 -1.52 13.65
CA GLN A 5 6.21 -2.85 14.02
C GLN A 5 6.42 -3.78 12.82
N ASN A 6 5.72 -3.55 11.71
CA ASN A 6 5.69 -4.51 10.60
C ASN A 6 6.97 -4.50 9.77
N LEU A 7 7.46 -3.30 9.42
CA LEU A 7 8.58 -3.14 8.51
C LEU A 7 9.58 -2.11 9.06
N PRO A 8 10.88 -2.24 8.73
CA PRO A 8 11.85 -1.20 9.01
C PRO A 8 11.57 0.04 8.15
N VAL A 9 11.91 1.21 8.68
CA VAL A 9 11.89 2.47 7.94
C VAL A 9 13.31 2.71 7.41
N PRO A 10 13.47 3.15 6.13
CA PRO A 10 12.48 3.67 5.18
C PRO A 10 11.75 2.64 4.28
N LEU A 11 11.91 1.33 4.51
CA LEU A 11 11.22 0.30 3.70
C LEU A 11 9.69 0.37 3.87
N ASP A 12 9.19 0.69 5.07
CA ASP A 12 7.79 1.07 5.26
C ASP A 12 7.53 2.43 4.62
N ARG A 13 7.00 2.38 3.42
CA ARG A 13 6.84 3.56 2.56
C ARG A 13 5.84 4.57 3.10
N ARG A 14 4.75 4.10 3.71
CA ARG A 14 3.75 5.02 4.28
C ARG A 14 4.36 5.81 5.43
N VAL A 15 4.96 5.12 6.38
CA VAL A 15 5.61 5.77 7.53
C VAL A 15 6.76 6.69 7.09
N TRP A 16 7.51 6.28 6.06
CA TRP A 16 8.58 7.11 5.50
C TRP A 16 8.03 8.40 4.89
N LEU A 17 6.98 8.31 4.09
CA LEU A 17 6.33 9.47 3.46
C LEU A 17 5.69 10.41 4.50
N GLU A 18 5.09 9.87 5.54
CA GLU A 18 4.57 10.68 6.65
C GLU A 18 5.69 11.38 7.41
N ALA A 19 6.77 10.65 7.76
CA ALA A 19 7.90 11.18 8.49
C ALA A 19 8.62 12.30 7.71
N THR A 20 8.90 12.09 6.42
CA THR A 20 9.52 13.09 5.55
C THR A 20 8.61 14.30 5.35
N THR A 21 7.31 14.11 5.11
CA THR A 21 6.36 15.21 4.99
C THR A 21 6.31 16.06 6.26
N LEU A 22 6.27 15.43 7.43
CA LEU A 22 6.29 16.15 8.70
C LEU A 22 7.61 16.90 8.90
N HIS A 23 8.74 16.25 8.61
CA HIS A 23 10.07 16.88 8.72
C HIS A 23 10.19 18.11 7.81
N ASP A 24 9.76 18.00 6.56
CA ASP A 24 9.77 19.10 5.58
C ASP A 24 8.91 20.30 6.01
N HIS A 25 7.94 20.05 6.90
CA HIS A 25 7.09 21.08 7.50
C HIS A 25 7.53 21.54 8.91
N GLY A 26 8.78 21.22 9.28
CA GLY A 26 9.43 21.75 10.48
C GLY A 26 9.15 20.98 11.76
N TYR A 27 8.63 19.74 11.68
CA TYR A 27 8.55 18.85 12.82
C TYR A 27 9.88 18.12 13.03
N GLN A 28 10.26 17.92 14.29
CA GLN A 28 11.33 16.98 14.64
C GLN A 28 10.71 15.58 14.70
N VAL A 29 11.22 14.67 13.88
CA VAL A 29 10.65 13.34 13.73
C VAL A 29 11.63 12.26 14.17
N SER A 30 11.17 11.39 15.07
CA SER A 30 11.85 10.16 15.47
C SER A 30 10.96 8.98 15.14
N VAL A 31 11.53 7.89 14.61
CA VAL A 31 10.81 6.66 14.27
C VAL A 31 11.36 5.48 15.04
N ILE A 32 10.49 4.62 15.56
CA ILE A 32 10.85 3.32 16.16
C ILE A 32 10.29 2.20 15.27
N CYS A 33 11.18 1.30 14.82
CA CYS A 33 10.82 0.19 13.94
C CYS A 33 11.73 -1.04 14.18
N PRO A 34 11.43 -2.23 13.61
CA PRO A 34 12.35 -3.37 13.65
C PRO A 34 13.57 -3.16 12.76
N LYS A 35 14.62 -3.95 12.98
CA LYS A 35 15.76 -4.13 12.07
C LYS A 35 15.42 -5.12 10.96
N SER A 36 16.13 -5.00 9.84
CA SER A 36 16.21 -6.04 8.82
C SER A 36 17.67 -6.28 8.41
N LYS A 37 17.89 -7.21 7.50
CA LYS A 37 19.21 -7.45 6.89
C LYS A 37 19.70 -6.22 6.13
N GLU A 38 18.81 -5.50 5.47
CA GLU A 38 19.09 -4.28 4.70
C GLU A 38 19.32 -3.07 5.61
N TYR A 39 18.66 -3.05 6.77
CA TYR A 39 18.73 -1.96 7.75
C TYR A 39 19.20 -2.46 9.12
N PRO A 40 20.51 -2.81 9.27
CA PRO A 40 21.02 -3.44 10.48
C PRO A 40 21.36 -2.47 11.61
N ALA A 41 21.53 -1.17 11.30
CA ALA A 41 21.89 -0.14 12.27
C ALA A 41 20.81 0.00 13.36
N ALA A 42 21.24 0.04 14.64
CA ALA A 42 20.30 0.23 15.77
C ALA A 42 19.77 1.66 15.87
N HIS A 43 20.54 2.62 15.36
CA HIS A 43 20.21 4.03 15.28
C HIS A 43 20.94 4.63 14.09
N GLU A 44 20.22 5.44 13.32
CA GLU A 44 20.78 6.26 12.25
C GLU A 44 19.91 7.51 12.03
N VAL A 45 20.46 8.47 11.31
CA VAL A 45 19.74 9.66 10.86
C VAL A 45 19.69 9.61 9.34
N VAL A 46 18.49 9.59 8.77
CA VAL A 46 18.28 9.63 7.33
C VAL A 46 17.40 10.83 7.01
N ASP A 47 17.85 11.69 6.12
CA ASP A 47 17.15 12.93 5.72
C ASP A 47 16.65 13.78 6.92
N GLY A 48 17.44 13.84 8.00
CA GLY A 48 17.10 14.56 9.22
C GLY A 48 16.17 13.84 10.20
N ILE A 49 15.68 12.66 9.85
CA ILE A 49 14.79 11.84 10.67
C ILE A 49 15.61 10.89 11.53
N GLN A 50 15.35 10.86 12.83
CA GLN A 50 15.99 9.93 13.78
C GLN A 50 15.31 8.57 13.71
N ILE A 51 16.04 7.51 13.37
CA ILE A 51 15.49 6.16 13.26
C ILE A 51 16.12 5.25 14.31
N HIS A 52 15.31 4.73 15.22
CA HIS A 52 15.69 3.80 16.28
C HIS A 52 15.16 2.41 15.97
N ARG A 53 16.05 1.42 15.82
CA ARG A 53 15.64 0.06 15.46
C ARG A 53 15.97 -0.93 16.56
N TYR A 54 15.03 -1.86 16.81
CA TYR A 54 15.25 -3.01 17.66
C TYR A 54 15.45 -4.29 16.83
N HIS A 55 16.22 -5.23 17.39
CA HIS A 55 16.43 -6.53 16.76
C HIS A 55 15.41 -7.52 17.28
N ILE A 56 14.84 -8.33 16.40
CA ILE A 56 14.00 -9.49 16.74
C ILE A 56 14.91 -10.72 16.64
N PRO A 57 15.22 -11.40 17.78
CA PRO A 57 16.27 -12.41 17.82
C PRO A 57 15.81 -13.80 17.35
N PHE A 58 14.56 -13.98 16.98
CA PHE A 58 13.98 -15.26 16.56
C PHE A 58 12.95 -15.08 15.45
N GLU A 59 12.75 -16.14 14.67
CA GLU A 59 11.68 -16.20 13.68
C GLU A 59 10.44 -16.83 14.31
N ALA A 60 9.30 -16.16 14.20
CA ALA A 60 8.04 -16.65 14.71
C ALA A 60 7.59 -17.89 13.94
N ARG A 61 7.25 -18.97 14.67
CA ARG A 61 6.63 -20.17 14.11
C ARG A 61 5.42 -20.55 14.93
N GLY A 62 4.28 -20.68 14.27
CA GLY A 62 3.01 -21.00 14.92
C GLY A 62 2.51 -19.87 15.85
N PHE A 63 1.34 -20.08 16.43
CA PHE A 63 0.65 -19.08 17.23
C PHE A 63 1.47 -18.53 18.42
N LEU A 64 2.11 -19.43 19.18
CA LEU A 64 2.93 -19.02 20.35
C LEU A 64 4.19 -18.26 19.95
N GLY A 65 4.80 -18.62 18.80
CA GLY A 65 5.95 -17.89 18.27
C GLY A 65 5.57 -16.45 17.86
N TYR A 66 4.48 -16.27 17.17
CA TYR A 66 3.98 -14.93 16.84
C TYR A 66 3.61 -14.12 18.07
N ALA A 67 2.95 -14.74 19.07
CA ALA A 67 2.63 -14.05 20.32
C ALA A 67 3.91 -13.59 21.06
N ALA A 68 4.94 -14.44 21.12
CA ALA A 68 6.21 -14.10 21.75
C ALA A 68 6.93 -12.97 20.99
N GLU A 69 6.92 -12.99 19.65
CA GLU A 69 7.49 -11.94 18.82
C GLU A 69 6.77 -10.59 19.06
N PHE A 70 5.45 -10.59 19.06
CA PHE A 70 4.66 -9.39 19.34
C PHE A 70 4.94 -8.80 20.73
N ILE A 71 4.99 -9.63 21.76
CA ILE A 71 5.30 -9.20 23.13
C ILE A 71 6.72 -8.63 23.21
N TYR A 72 7.70 -9.32 22.61
CA TYR A 72 9.08 -8.86 22.59
C TYR A 72 9.22 -7.52 21.85
N ALA A 73 8.66 -7.40 20.66
CA ALA A 73 8.66 -6.16 19.87
C ALA A 73 8.01 -5.01 20.63
N TRP A 74 6.88 -5.28 21.30
CA TRP A 74 6.19 -4.32 22.13
C TRP A 74 7.05 -3.81 23.29
N LEU A 75 7.72 -4.72 24.03
CA LEU A 75 8.63 -4.36 25.12
C LEU A 75 9.83 -3.54 24.64
N GLN A 76 10.41 -3.90 23.47
CA GLN A 76 11.51 -3.13 22.87
C GLN A 76 11.04 -1.74 22.44
N THR A 77 9.85 -1.64 21.86
CA THR A 77 9.23 -0.37 21.50
C THR A 77 8.98 0.51 22.73
N ALA A 78 8.44 -0.06 23.82
CA ALA A 78 8.24 0.66 25.07
C ALA A 78 9.58 1.17 25.65
N ARG A 79 10.60 0.32 25.66
CA ARG A 79 11.96 0.69 26.12
C ARG A 79 12.58 1.80 25.28
N LEU A 80 12.47 1.70 23.94
CA LEU A 80 13.03 2.71 23.04
C LEU A 80 12.23 4.02 23.11
N SER A 81 10.92 3.97 23.20
CA SER A 81 10.08 5.18 23.34
C SER A 81 10.40 5.95 24.61
N LEU A 82 10.65 5.26 25.74
CA LEU A 82 11.11 5.90 26.96
C LEU A 82 12.49 6.54 26.79
N ARG A 83 13.42 5.86 26.08
CA ARG A 83 14.75 6.41 25.78
C ARG A 83 14.65 7.68 24.93
N VAL A 84 13.81 7.67 23.89
CA VAL A 84 13.54 8.84 23.03
C VAL A 84 12.96 9.97 23.86
N LEU A 85 11.97 9.69 24.73
CA LEU A 85 11.40 10.72 25.61
C LEU A 85 12.46 11.41 26.48
N LEU A 86 13.39 10.61 27.07
CA LEU A 86 14.39 11.14 27.99
C LEU A 86 15.56 11.87 27.29
N ARG A 87 15.86 11.54 26.04
CA ARG A 87 17.03 12.08 25.31
C ARG A 87 16.67 13.17 24.31
N GLU A 88 15.59 12.97 23.58
CA GLU A 88 15.17 13.83 22.46
C GLU A 88 13.89 14.58 22.82
N GLY A 89 13.03 13.97 23.65
CA GLY A 89 11.68 14.46 23.91
C GLY A 89 10.75 14.18 22.75
N PHE A 90 9.45 14.25 23.01
CA PHE A 90 8.40 14.31 21.97
C PHE A 90 7.11 14.85 22.58
N ASP A 91 6.27 15.47 21.77
CA ASP A 91 4.97 16.00 22.18
C ASP A 91 3.84 15.06 21.74
N VAL A 92 4.06 14.31 20.69
CA VAL A 92 3.09 13.39 20.08
C VAL A 92 3.72 12.03 19.90
N ILE A 93 2.96 10.98 20.25
CA ILE A 93 3.25 9.60 19.89
C ILE A 93 2.20 9.15 18.87
N GLN A 94 2.63 8.82 17.66
CA GLN A 94 1.80 8.18 16.63
C GLN A 94 2.15 6.70 16.59
N ALA A 95 1.16 5.82 16.61
CA ALA A 95 1.38 4.39 16.48
C ALA A 95 0.56 3.82 15.34
N CYS A 96 1.24 3.09 14.46
CA CYS A 96 0.66 2.33 13.37
C CYS A 96 0.25 0.93 13.84
N ASN A 97 -0.90 0.45 13.42
CA ASN A 97 -1.28 -0.94 13.67
C ASN A 97 -0.91 -1.85 12.48
N PRO A 98 -0.86 -3.17 12.66
CA PRO A 98 -0.87 -3.89 13.91
C PRO A 98 0.41 -3.67 14.73
N PRO A 99 0.38 -3.83 16.07
CA PRO A 99 -0.73 -4.29 16.91
C PRO A 99 -1.61 -3.17 17.45
N ASP A 100 -2.89 -3.47 17.69
CA ASP A 100 -3.86 -2.56 18.29
C ASP A 100 -3.70 -2.45 19.81
N THR A 101 -2.49 -2.54 20.33
CA THR A 101 -2.19 -2.50 21.78
C THR A 101 -1.39 -1.28 22.20
N TYR A 102 -0.91 -0.49 21.25
CA TYR A 102 -0.11 0.72 21.53
C TYR A 102 -0.88 1.83 22.21
N PHE A 103 -2.22 1.72 22.32
CA PHE A 103 -2.99 2.62 23.19
C PHE A 103 -2.51 2.60 24.66
N LEU A 104 -1.91 1.49 25.11
CA LEU A 104 -1.31 1.41 26.47
C LEU A 104 -0.14 2.39 26.60
N LEU A 105 0.71 2.53 25.58
CA LEU A 105 1.75 3.56 25.56
C LEU A 105 1.13 4.96 25.45
N GLY A 106 0.08 5.11 24.65
CA GLY A 106 -0.66 6.36 24.53
C GLY A 106 -1.21 6.81 25.89
N LEU A 107 -1.84 5.92 26.65
CA LEU A 107 -2.34 6.20 28.01
C LEU A 107 -1.19 6.54 28.97
N PHE A 108 -0.09 5.79 28.94
CA PHE A 108 1.08 6.05 29.77
C PHE A 108 1.65 7.45 29.50
N TYR A 109 1.90 7.79 28.25
CA TYR A 109 2.48 9.09 27.89
C TYR A 109 1.52 10.27 28.07
N LYS A 110 0.23 10.02 28.07
CA LYS A 110 -0.78 11.03 28.40
C LYS A 110 -0.61 11.56 29.84
N LEU A 111 -0.10 10.73 30.77
CA LEU A 111 0.24 11.18 32.13
C LEU A 111 1.35 12.23 32.15
N PHE A 112 2.16 12.30 31.09
CA PHE A 112 3.22 13.29 30.90
C PHE A 112 2.81 14.41 29.93
N GLY A 113 1.52 14.59 29.68
CA GLY A 113 0.98 15.62 28.81
C GLY A 113 1.27 15.40 27.31
N LYS A 114 1.59 14.16 26.91
CA LYS A 114 1.81 13.82 25.49
C LYS A 114 0.52 13.37 24.84
N GLU A 115 0.37 13.66 23.56
CA GLU A 115 -0.82 13.32 22.79
C GLU A 115 -0.61 12.04 21.99
N PHE A 116 -1.68 11.27 21.78
CA PHE A 116 -1.66 10.01 21.04
C PHE A 116 -2.45 10.13 19.74
N ILE A 117 -1.78 9.79 18.63
CA ILE A 117 -2.36 9.60 17.30
C ILE A 117 -2.38 8.10 17.00
N PHE A 118 -3.49 7.60 16.54
CA PHE A 118 -3.60 6.24 16.01
C PHE A 118 -3.61 6.30 14.47
N ASP A 119 -2.63 5.66 13.85
CA ASP A 119 -2.57 5.49 12.40
C ASP A 119 -3.06 4.08 12.06
N HIS A 120 -4.29 4.03 11.59
CA HIS A 120 -5.06 2.80 11.37
C HIS A 120 -4.78 2.28 9.96
N HIS A 121 -3.72 1.46 9.84
CA HIS A 121 -3.27 0.88 8.57
C HIS A 121 -4.10 -0.30 8.13
N ASP A 122 -4.51 -1.14 9.09
CA ASP A 122 -5.16 -2.42 8.85
C ASP A 122 -6.38 -2.62 9.75
N LEU A 123 -7.44 -3.20 9.19
CA LEU A 123 -8.58 -3.72 9.95
C LEU A 123 -8.18 -5.09 10.52
N SER A 124 -7.45 -5.10 11.64
CA SER A 124 -6.91 -6.32 12.25
C SER A 124 -7.95 -7.41 12.50
N PRO A 125 -9.20 -7.13 12.93
CA PRO A 125 -10.25 -8.14 13.08
C PRO A 125 -10.65 -8.77 11.74
N GLU A 126 -10.89 -7.95 10.71
CA GLU A 126 -11.30 -8.40 9.39
C GLU A 126 -10.16 -9.17 8.68
N MET A 127 -8.92 -8.70 8.84
CA MET A 127 -7.73 -9.42 8.33
C MET A 127 -7.59 -10.79 8.99
N TYR A 128 -7.78 -10.88 10.30
CA TYR A 128 -7.79 -12.16 11.01
C TYR A 128 -8.86 -13.09 10.46
N SER A 129 -10.07 -12.56 10.27
CA SER A 129 -11.19 -13.31 9.70
C SER A 129 -10.87 -13.85 8.29
N ALA A 130 -10.31 -13.00 7.42
CA ALA A 130 -9.91 -13.39 6.06
C ALA A 130 -8.82 -14.49 6.05
N LYS A 131 -7.82 -14.40 6.96
CA LYS A 131 -6.75 -15.40 7.06
C LYS A 131 -7.20 -16.75 7.61
N PHE A 132 -8.24 -16.81 8.44
CA PHE A 132 -8.67 -18.00 9.16
C PHE A 132 -10.09 -18.45 8.80
N ASN A 133 -10.46 -18.34 7.52
CA ASN A 133 -11.73 -18.81 6.96
C ASN A 133 -12.96 -18.26 7.71
N ASP A 134 -13.00 -16.97 7.88
CA ASP A 134 -14.09 -16.20 8.50
C ASP A 134 -14.47 -16.64 9.94
N ARG A 135 -13.48 -17.12 10.69
CA ARG A 135 -13.66 -17.49 12.10
C ARG A 135 -13.81 -16.26 12.97
N ARG A 136 -15.05 -15.96 13.38
CA ARG A 136 -15.37 -14.86 14.31
C ARG A 136 -15.45 -15.37 15.76
N GLY A 137 -14.38 -16.05 16.22
CA GLY A 137 -14.28 -16.59 17.57
C GLY A 137 -13.83 -15.55 18.62
N LEU A 138 -13.40 -16.04 19.79
CA LEU A 138 -13.00 -15.21 20.91
C LEU A 138 -11.90 -14.21 20.56
N LEU A 139 -10.91 -14.65 19.76
CA LEU A 139 -9.80 -13.80 19.34
C LEU A 139 -10.26 -12.65 18.43
N TYR A 140 -11.19 -12.91 17.51
CA TYR A 140 -11.81 -11.84 16.68
C TYR A 140 -12.44 -10.76 17.56
N HIS A 141 -13.22 -11.16 18.59
CA HIS A 141 -13.86 -10.21 19.51
C HIS A 141 -12.84 -9.48 20.38
N ALA A 142 -11.74 -10.15 20.75
CA ALA A 142 -10.64 -9.50 21.45
C ALA A 142 -9.95 -8.43 20.58
N LEU A 143 -9.72 -8.70 19.29
CA LEU A 143 -9.19 -7.72 18.34
C LEU A 143 -10.13 -6.53 18.18
N ILE A 144 -11.44 -6.75 18.05
CA ILE A 144 -12.46 -5.67 18.05
C ILE A 144 -12.38 -4.81 19.32
N LEU A 145 -12.19 -5.43 20.48
CA LEU A 145 -12.06 -4.68 21.75
C LEU A 145 -10.78 -3.84 21.75
N LEU A 146 -9.64 -4.41 21.35
CA LEU A 146 -8.36 -3.70 21.30
C LEU A 146 -8.42 -2.52 20.33
N GLU A 147 -8.97 -2.72 19.13
CA GLU A 147 -9.18 -1.64 18.15
C GLU A 147 -10.07 -0.51 18.74
N LYS A 148 -11.21 -0.86 19.38
CA LYS A 148 -12.06 0.13 20.06
C LYS A 148 -11.34 0.91 21.14
N LEU A 149 -10.52 0.24 21.95
CA LEU A 149 -9.73 0.90 23.00
C LEU A 149 -8.69 1.85 22.40
N THR A 150 -8.05 1.44 21.30
CA THR A 150 -7.06 2.26 20.59
C THR A 150 -7.73 3.49 19.98
N LEU A 151 -8.81 3.30 19.23
CA LEU A 151 -9.61 4.38 18.66
C LEU A 151 -10.08 5.37 19.75
N LYS A 152 -10.59 4.88 20.87
CA LYS A 152 -11.08 5.72 21.99
C LYS A 152 -9.95 6.50 22.66
N THR A 153 -8.76 5.91 22.79
CA THR A 153 -7.62 6.53 23.46
C THR A 153 -6.98 7.62 22.62
N ALA A 154 -6.94 7.43 21.30
CA ALA A 154 -6.34 8.38 20.36
C ALA A 154 -7.08 9.72 20.39
N LYS A 155 -6.32 10.83 20.39
CA LYS A 155 -6.88 12.18 20.20
C LYS A 155 -7.32 12.36 18.76
N VAL A 156 -6.48 11.92 17.81
CA VAL A 156 -6.71 11.95 16.36
C VAL A 156 -6.49 10.55 15.81
N VAL A 157 -7.25 10.20 14.79
CA VAL A 157 -7.11 8.95 14.04
C VAL A 157 -6.79 9.28 12.58
N LEU A 158 -5.74 8.68 12.07
CA LEU A 158 -5.42 8.65 10.65
C LEU A 158 -5.94 7.33 10.07
N VAL A 159 -6.55 7.38 8.91
CA VAL A 159 -7.12 6.19 8.24
C VAL A 159 -6.74 6.18 6.78
N THR A 160 -6.62 5.00 6.19
CA THR A 160 -6.14 4.85 4.80
C THR A 160 -7.19 5.21 3.74
N ASN A 161 -8.48 5.14 4.09
CA ASN A 161 -9.57 5.40 3.15
C ASN A 161 -10.91 5.70 3.87
N GLU A 162 -11.96 5.96 3.11
CA GLU A 162 -13.28 6.26 3.66
C GLU A 162 -13.93 5.06 4.35
N SER A 163 -13.67 3.83 3.90
CA SER A 163 -14.17 2.62 4.55
C SER A 163 -13.61 2.46 5.96
N TYR A 164 -12.32 2.75 6.14
CA TYR A 164 -11.68 2.74 7.47
C TYR A 164 -12.16 3.92 8.34
N ARG A 165 -12.47 5.05 7.71
CA ARG A 165 -13.10 6.18 8.40
C ARG A 165 -14.46 5.78 8.98
N ASP A 166 -15.29 5.11 8.20
CA ASP A 166 -16.58 4.61 8.66
C ASP A 166 -16.40 3.70 9.89
N VAL A 167 -15.42 2.79 9.87
CA VAL A 167 -15.07 1.95 11.02
C VAL A 167 -14.67 2.79 12.24
N ALA A 168 -13.85 3.81 12.07
CA ALA A 168 -13.45 4.69 13.17
C ALA A 168 -14.64 5.46 13.77
N LEU A 169 -15.57 5.93 12.93
CA LEU A 169 -16.76 6.65 13.35
C LEU A 169 -17.78 5.72 14.05
N GLU A 170 -18.09 4.59 13.43
CA GLU A 170 -19.14 3.68 13.91
C GLU A 170 -18.64 2.80 15.05
N ARG A 171 -17.53 2.07 14.85
CA ARG A 171 -16.98 1.13 15.82
C ARG A 171 -16.24 1.84 16.96
N GLY A 172 -15.43 2.86 16.60
CA GLY A 172 -14.64 3.66 17.54
C GLY A 172 -15.44 4.77 18.21
N ARG A 173 -16.60 5.13 17.66
CA ARG A 173 -17.41 6.29 18.09
C ARG A 173 -16.58 7.57 18.14
N LYS A 174 -15.68 7.75 17.17
CA LYS A 174 -14.87 8.96 17.05
C LYS A 174 -15.72 10.12 16.51
N ASP A 175 -15.36 11.34 16.92
CA ASP A 175 -15.88 12.54 16.27
C ASP A 175 -15.28 12.63 14.86
N GLN A 176 -16.11 13.00 13.89
CA GLN A 176 -15.70 13.19 12.50
C GLN A 176 -14.54 14.19 12.35
N ALA A 177 -14.49 15.22 13.21
CA ALA A 177 -13.43 16.22 13.23
C ALA A 177 -12.07 15.69 13.69
N ASP A 178 -12.02 14.49 14.29
CA ASP A 178 -10.81 13.86 14.81
C ASP A 178 -10.35 12.67 13.94
N VAL A 179 -10.99 12.43 12.78
CA VAL A 179 -10.63 11.37 11.84
C VAL A 179 -10.22 11.97 10.50
N PHE A 180 -8.99 11.66 10.06
CA PHE A 180 -8.40 12.18 8.83
C PHE A 180 -8.07 11.05 7.88
N VAL A 181 -8.53 11.16 6.64
CA VAL A 181 -8.22 10.19 5.59
C VAL A 181 -6.88 10.54 4.95
N LEU A 182 -5.92 9.63 5.08
CA LEU A 182 -4.58 9.70 4.51
C LEU A 182 -4.39 8.51 3.57
N ARG A 183 -4.72 8.65 2.30
CA ARG A 183 -4.49 7.57 1.32
C ARG A 183 -3.00 7.38 1.12
N THR A 184 -2.56 6.11 1.09
CA THR A 184 -1.17 5.78 0.76
C THR A 184 -0.97 5.92 -0.75
N GLY A 185 -0.95 7.17 -1.22
CA GLY A 185 -0.70 7.49 -2.62
C GLY A 185 0.74 7.19 -3.03
N PRO A 186 1.00 6.92 -4.31
CA PRO A 186 2.34 6.70 -4.81
C PRO A 186 3.18 7.98 -4.74
N ASP A 187 4.46 7.82 -4.40
CA ASP A 187 5.48 8.85 -4.55
C ASP A 187 5.90 8.95 -6.02
N LEU A 188 5.49 10.02 -6.70
CA LEU A 188 5.81 10.25 -8.11
C LEU A 188 7.28 10.64 -8.35
N LYS A 189 8.06 10.91 -7.30
CA LYS A 189 9.51 11.10 -7.42
C LYS A 189 10.21 9.75 -7.57
N ARG A 190 9.70 8.72 -6.90
CA ARG A 190 10.25 7.37 -6.88
C ARG A 190 9.74 6.53 -8.08
N LEU A 191 8.44 6.51 -8.28
CA LEU A 191 7.81 5.73 -9.36
C LEU A 191 7.68 6.58 -10.61
N ARG A 192 8.47 6.24 -11.64
CA ARG A 192 8.45 6.94 -12.93
C ARG A 192 8.45 5.95 -14.06
N PRO A 193 7.61 6.14 -15.08
CA PRO A 193 7.70 5.38 -16.31
C PRO A 193 9.09 5.50 -16.96
N VAL A 194 9.56 4.39 -17.49
CA VAL A 194 10.81 4.28 -18.26
C VAL A 194 10.51 3.70 -19.63
N GLU A 195 11.50 3.68 -20.53
CA GLU A 195 11.35 3.02 -21.82
C GLU A 195 11.01 1.54 -21.65
N PRO A 196 9.99 1.01 -22.35
CA PRO A 196 9.64 -0.40 -22.31
C PRO A 196 10.79 -1.30 -22.76
N ASP A 197 10.94 -2.44 -22.11
CA ASP A 197 11.94 -3.46 -22.45
C ASP A 197 11.26 -4.71 -23.05
N PRO A 198 11.24 -4.85 -24.37
CA PRO A 198 10.59 -5.98 -25.05
C PRO A 198 11.12 -7.36 -24.64
N GLN A 199 12.36 -7.44 -24.11
CA GLN A 199 12.92 -8.72 -23.66
C GLN A 199 12.16 -9.31 -22.48
N LEU A 200 11.54 -8.47 -21.66
CA LEU A 200 10.70 -8.89 -20.52
C LEU A 200 9.43 -9.65 -20.97
N LYS A 201 9.01 -9.51 -22.23
CA LYS A 201 7.91 -10.26 -22.83
C LYS A 201 8.30 -11.70 -23.21
N ARG A 202 9.58 -12.05 -23.11
CA ARG A 202 10.11 -13.40 -23.33
C ARG A 202 9.70 -14.02 -24.67
N GLY A 203 9.77 -13.22 -25.73
CA GLY A 203 9.42 -13.63 -27.09
C GLY A 203 7.92 -13.71 -27.39
N ARG A 204 7.06 -13.27 -26.47
CA ARG A 204 5.62 -13.17 -26.69
C ARG A 204 5.18 -11.74 -26.97
N PRO A 205 4.10 -11.54 -27.72
CA PRO A 205 3.55 -10.21 -28.02
C PRO A 205 3.12 -9.42 -26.77
N TYR A 206 2.56 -10.09 -25.77
CA TYR A 206 1.93 -9.45 -24.62
C TYR A 206 2.57 -9.84 -23.29
N LEU A 207 2.57 -8.88 -22.35
CA LEU A 207 2.98 -9.06 -20.95
C LEU A 207 1.86 -8.63 -20.02
N VAL A 208 1.44 -9.54 -19.13
CA VAL A 208 0.52 -9.25 -18.03
C VAL A 208 1.28 -9.29 -16.72
N CYS A 209 1.15 -8.23 -15.90
CA CYS A 209 1.88 -8.10 -14.64
C CYS A 209 0.96 -8.15 -13.41
N TYR A 210 1.36 -8.93 -12.41
CA TYR A 210 0.91 -8.83 -11.02
C TYR A 210 2.04 -8.24 -10.16
N LEU A 211 1.69 -7.36 -9.24
CA LEU A 211 2.58 -6.81 -8.22
C LEU A 211 1.93 -6.95 -6.83
N GLY A 212 2.65 -7.51 -5.87
CA GLY A 212 2.18 -7.55 -4.50
C GLY A 212 2.81 -8.65 -3.65
N GLU A 213 2.39 -8.73 -2.41
CA GLU A 213 2.66 -9.91 -1.60
C GLU A 213 1.86 -11.10 -2.11
N MET A 214 2.35 -12.30 -1.81
CA MET A 214 1.74 -13.56 -2.19
C MET A 214 1.41 -14.34 -0.92
N CYS A 215 0.36 -13.89 -0.24
CA CYS A 215 -0.25 -14.59 0.88
C CYS A 215 -1.53 -15.30 0.42
N PRO A 216 -2.08 -16.23 1.21
CA PRO A 216 -3.32 -16.94 0.82
C PRO A 216 -4.52 -16.01 0.55
N GLN A 217 -4.58 -14.84 1.19
CA GLN A 217 -5.67 -13.88 1.02
C GLN A 217 -5.51 -12.96 -0.20
N ASP A 218 -4.35 -12.96 -0.89
CA ASP A 218 -4.07 -12.02 -1.99
C ASP A 218 -4.48 -12.57 -3.38
N GLY A 219 -5.09 -13.78 -3.42
CA GLY A 219 -5.77 -14.33 -4.60
C GLY A 219 -4.88 -14.69 -5.78
N VAL A 220 -3.57 -14.91 -5.58
CA VAL A 220 -2.67 -15.31 -6.68
C VAL A 220 -3.03 -16.70 -7.22
N ASP A 221 -3.65 -17.56 -6.42
CA ASP A 221 -4.24 -18.83 -6.86
C ASP A 221 -5.43 -18.62 -7.80
N TYR A 222 -6.28 -17.62 -7.57
CA TYR A 222 -7.33 -17.19 -8.51
C TYR A 222 -6.72 -16.69 -9.82
N LEU A 223 -5.61 -15.95 -9.75
CA LEU A 223 -4.89 -15.50 -10.95
C LEU A 223 -4.34 -16.69 -11.72
N LEU A 224 -3.68 -17.65 -11.09
CA LEU A 224 -3.18 -18.85 -11.76
C LEU A 224 -4.33 -19.63 -12.44
N ASN A 225 -5.48 -19.78 -11.79
CA ASN A 225 -6.65 -20.39 -12.40
C ASN A 225 -7.18 -19.58 -13.60
N ALA A 226 -7.16 -18.25 -13.54
CA ALA A 226 -7.54 -17.39 -14.66
C ALA A 226 -6.57 -17.52 -15.84
N ILE A 227 -5.26 -17.57 -15.56
CA ILE A 227 -4.21 -17.79 -16.58
C ILE A 227 -4.38 -19.16 -17.24
N HIS A 228 -4.63 -20.21 -16.43
CA HIS A 228 -4.90 -21.55 -16.96
C HIS A 228 -6.10 -21.53 -17.91
N TYR A 229 -7.21 -20.89 -17.52
CA TYR A 229 -8.39 -20.76 -18.38
C TYR A 229 -8.07 -20.00 -19.66
N LEU A 230 -7.33 -18.88 -19.56
CA LEU A 230 -6.94 -18.06 -20.70
C LEU A 230 -6.07 -18.86 -21.70
N HIS A 231 -5.08 -19.57 -21.17
CA HIS A 231 -4.12 -20.31 -21.99
C HIS A 231 -4.75 -21.56 -22.65
N PHE A 232 -5.35 -22.43 -21.87
CA PHE A 232 -5.82 -23.73 -22.37
C PHE A 232 -7.21 -23.70 -23.00
N TRP A 233 -8.13 -22.86 -22.50
CA TRP A 233 -9.49 -22.80 -23.02
C TRP A 233 -9.69 -21.69 -24.06
N GLN A 234 -9.04 -20.56 -23.92
CA GLN A 234 -9.08 -19.47 -24.90
C GLN A 234 -7.91 -19.48 -25.86
N GLN A 235 -6.99 -20.45 -25.70
CA GLN A 235 -5.82 -20.68 -26.57
C GLN A 235 -4.92 -19.44 -26.74
N ARG A 236 -4.78 -18.61 -25.69
CA ARG A 236 -3.91 -17.44 -25.65
C ARG A 236 -2.50 -17.88 -25.27
N THR A 237 -1.73 -18.31 -26.28
CA THR A 237 -0.33 -18.73 -26.14
C THR A 237 0.66 -17.57 -26.33
N ASP A 238 0.15 -16.41 -26.74
CA ASP A 238 0.87 -15.19 -27.08
C ASP A 238 1.12 -14.23 -25.90
N VAL A 239 0.82 -14.68 -24.68
CA VAL A 239 0.91 -13.87 -23.44
C VAL A 239 1.95 -14.43 -22.49
N SER A 240 2.84 -13.56 -21.99
CA SER A 240 3.71 -13.82 -20.84
C SER A 240 3.10 -13.22 -19.60
N PHE A 241 3.20 -13.92 -18.47
CA PHE A 241 2.73 -13.45 -17.17
C PHE A 241 3.91 -13.31 -16.23
N VAL A 242 4.02 -12.16 -15.55
CA VAL A 242 5.03 -11.94 -14.52
C VAL A 242 4.36 -11.62 -13.19
N LEU A 243 4.77 -12.34 -12.15
CA LEU A 243 4.30 -12.19 -10.78
C LEU A 243 5.45 -11.63 -9.94
N ILE A 244 5.34 -10.34 -9.62
CA ILE A 244 6.38 -9.57 -8.94
C ILE A 244 6.04 -9.49 -7.46
N GLY A 245 6.96 -9.92 -6.61
CA GLY A 245 6.81 -9.89 -5.16
C GLY A 245 7.19 -11.19 -4.49
N GLY A 246 6.93 -11.27 -3.21
CA GLY A 246 7.25 -12.44 -2.38
C GLY A 246 6.13 -12.71 -1.39
N GLY A 247 6.31 -13.69 -0.54
CA GLY A 247 5.33 -14.00 0.49
C GLY A 247 5.32 -15.48 0.87
N PRO A 248 4.63 -15.84 1.93
CA PRO A 248 4.64 -17.21 2.45
C PRO A 248 4.01 -18.25 1.51
N ALA A 249 3.14 -17.85 0.57
CA ALA A 249 2.49 -18.77 -0.37
C ALA A 249 3.30 -19.02 -1.66
N VAL A 250 4.44 -18.36 -1.87
CA VAL A 250 5.20 -18.40 -3.13
C VAL A 250 5.55 -19.83 -3.56
N GLU A 251 6.05 -20.66 -2.64
CA GLU A 251 6.45 -22.03 -2.99
C GLU A 251 5.24 -22.92 -3.36
N GLU A 252 4.11 -22.75 -2.68
CA GLU A 252 2.86 -23.44 -3.02
C GLU A 252 2.33 -22.99 -4.38
N LEU A 253 2.35 -21.69 -4.65
CA LEU A 253 1.93 -21.12 -5.94
C LEU A 253 2.83 -21.56 -7.10
N LYS A 254 4.15 -21.62 -6.90
CA LYS A 254 5.08 -22.18 -7.89
C LYS A 254 4.79 -23.64 -8.20
N LYS A 255 4.52 -24.45 -7.16
CA LYS A 255 4.12 -25.83 -7.33
C LYS A 255 2.80 -25.93 -8.11
N MET A 256 1.78 -25.17 -7.74
CA MET A 256 0.52 -25.09 -8.45
C MET A 256 0.73 -24.72 -9.93
N ASN A 257 1.57 -23.73 -10.21
CA ASN A 257 1.92 -23.33 -11.56
C ASN A 257 2.56 -24.47 -12.39
N GLN A 258 3.46 -25.26 -11.77
CA GLN A 258 4.07 -26.43 -12.40
C GLN A 258 3.05 -27.55 -12.66
N ASP A 259 2.24 -27.87 -11.65
CA ASP A 259 1.21 -28.91 -11.73
C ASP A 259 0.15 -28.59 -12.81
N MET A 260 -0.09 -27.31 -13.07
CA MET A 260 -0.98 -26.82 -14.12
C MET A 260 -0.30 -26.72 -15.51
N GLY A 261 0.99 -27.04 -15.64
CA GLY A 261 1.72 -26.98 -16.91
C GLY A 261 1.98 -25.58 -17.45
N MET A 262 2.10 -24.56 -16.54
CA MET A 262 2.22 -23.16 -16.94
C MET A 262 3.63 -22.56 -16.76
N ALA A 263 4.64 -23.38 -16.46
CA ALA A 263 5.99 -22.92 -16.12
C ALA A 263 6.68 -22.08 -17.22
N ASP A 264 6.34 -22.33 -18.50
CA ASP A 264 6.96 -21.66 -19.64
C ASP A 264 6.46 -20.22 -19.86
N PHE A 265 5.34 -19.84 -19.30
CA PHE A 265 4.73 -18.53 -19.54
C PHE A 265 4.31 -17.76 -18.29
N VAL A 266 4.42 -18.35 -17.10
CA VAL A 266 4.22 -17.68 -15.82
C VAL A 266 5.54 -17.62 -15.05
N HIS A 267 5.99 -16.43 -14.69
CA HIS A 267 7.28 -16.19 -14.08
C HIS A 267 7.16 -15.46 -12.75
N PHE A 268 7.74 -16.06 -11.71
CA PHE A 268 7.85 -15.47 -10.39
C PHE A 268 9.21 -14.81 -10.25
N THR A 269 9.26 -13.49 -10.09
CA THR A 269 10.53 -12.75 -9.98
C THR A 269 11.07 -12.71 -8.55
N GLY A 270 10.23 -12.91 -7.55
CA GLY A 270 10.53 -12.47 -6.19
C GLY A 270 10.43 -10.95 -6.06
N ARG A 271 10.96 -10.40 -4.98
CA ARG A 271 11.07 -8.94 -4.81
C ARG A 271 12.12 -8.39 -5.76
N VAL A 272 11.80 -7.29 -6.40
CA VAL A 272 12.67 -6.59 -7.35
C VAL A 272 13.00 -5.19 -6.85
N SER A 273 14.04 -4.58 -7.40
CA SER A 273 14.37 -3.17 -7.15
C SER A 273 13.31 -2.24 -7.77
N ASP A 274 13.27 -0.97 -7.32
CA ASP A 274 12.37 0.04 -7.91
C ASP A 274 12.66 0.26 -9.41
N GLU A 275 13.92 0.12 -9.84
CA GLU A 275 14.32 0.22 -11.25
C GLU A 275 13.78 -0.94 -12.09
N GLU A 276 13.90 -2.16 -11.57
CA GLU A 276 13.35 -3.35 -12.24
C GLU A 276 11.83 -3.30 -12.26
N LEU A 277 11.19 -2.87 -11.16
CA LEU A 277 9.75 -2.68 -11.09
C LEU A 277 9.28 -1.69 -12.17
N ALA A 278 9.98 -0.56 -12.30
CA ALA A 278 9.67 0.44 -13.32
C ALA A 278 9.78 -0.15 -14.74
N ARG A 279 10.80 -0.99 -15.03
CA ARG A 279 10.94 -1.67 -16.32
C ARG A 279 9.79 -2.63 -16.60
N TYR A 280 9.43 -3.49 -15.62
CA TYR A 280 8.30 -4.42 -15.77
C TYR A 280 6.98 -3.68 -15.99
N LEU A 281 6.67 -2.72 -15.13
CA LEU A 281 5.41 -1.98 -15.23
C LEU A 281 5.36 -1.12 -16.51
N SER A 282 6.47 -0.50 -16.94
CA SER A 282 6.51 0.24 -18.21
C SER A 282 6.27 -0.67 -19.41
N THR A 283 6.73 -1.93 -19.35
CA THR A 283 6.62 -2.91 -20.45
C THR A 283 5.26 -3.62 -20.49
N ALA A 284 4.58 -3.74 -19.35
CA ALA A 284 3.30 -4.45 -19.24
C ALA A 284 2.24 -3.87 -20.18
N ASP A 285 1.45 -4.76 -20.80
CA ASP A 285 0.27 -4.40 -21.59
C ASP A 285 -0.98 -4.30 -20.73
N VAL A 286 -1.08 -5.13 -19.67
CA VAL A 286 -2.18 -5.18 -18.71
C VAL A 286 -1.61 -5.48 -17.33
N CYS A 287 -2.14 -4.83 -16.29
CA CYS A 287 -1.86 -5.17 -14.90
C CYS A 287 -3.09 -5.79 -14.23
N VAL A 288 -2.87 -6.64 -13.22
CA VAL A 288 -3.96 -7.41 -12.63
C VAL A 288 -3.96 -7.34 -11.10
N ASP A 289 -5.16 -7.35 -10.52
CA ASP A 289 -5.38 -7.43 -9.08
C ASP A 289 -6.45 -8.48 -8.77
N PRO A 290 -6.04 -9.70 -8.39
CA PRO A 290 -6.91 -10.84 -8.17
C PRO A 290 -7.42 -10.97 -6.74
N ASP A 291 -7.29 -9.93 -5.90
CA ASP A 291 -7.69 -9.99 -4.49
C ASP A 291 -9.15 -10.46 -4.36
N PRO A 292 -9.40 -11.63 -3.73
CA PRO A 292 -10.75 -12.21 -3.65
C PRO A 292 -11.60 -11.41 -2.67
N TRP A 293 -12.92 -11.55 -2.81
CA TRP A 293 -13.82 -10.87 -1.89
C TRP A 293 -13.64 -11.39 -0.46
N SER A 294 -13.35 -10.49 0.41
CA SER A 294 -13.44 -10.61 1.86
C SER A 294 -13.83 -9.23 2.42
N GLU A 295 -14.32 -9.18 3.65
CA GLU A 295 -14.64 -7.90 4.29
C GLU A 295 -13.39 -7.00 4.40
N TRP A 296 -12.22 -7.61 4.67
CA TRP A 296 -10.95 -6.92 4.68
C TRP A 296 -10.57 -6.38 3.30
N ALA A 297 -10.52 -7.21 2.28
CA ALA A 297 -10.12 -6.81 0.93
C ALA A 297 -11.07 -5.77 0.33
N ASN A 298 -12.39 -5.93 0.55
CA ASN A 298 -13.40 -4.99 0.05
C ASN A 298 -13.25 -3.57 0.62
N ASN A 299 -12.73 -3.45 1.84
CA ASN A 299 -12.54 -2.17 2.52
C ASN A 299 -11.10 -1.64 2.44
N SER A 300 -10.14 -2.42 1.91
CA SER A 300 -8.72 -2.05 1.87
C SER A 300 -8.34 -1.37 0.56
N THR A 301 -7.53 -0.32 0.65
CA THR A 301 -6.92 0.30 -0.53
C THR A 301 -5.73 -0.53 -1.00
N MET A 302 -5.81 -1.09 -2.20
CA MET A 302 -4.72 -1.85 -2.80
C MET A 302 -3.72 -0.90 -3.46
N ASN A 303 -2.54 -0.73 -2.86
CA ASN A 303 -1.51 0.22 -3.33
C ASN A 303 -1.05 -0.12 -4.75
N LYS A 304 -1.00 -1.41 -5.11
CA LYS A 304 -0.63 -1.89 -6.45
C LYS A 304 -1.49 -1.25 -7.55
N ILE A 305 -2.78 -1.02 -7.30
CA ILE A 305 -3.69 -0.33 -8.23
C ILE A 305 -3.17 1.07 -8.57
N LEU A 306 -2.77 1.83 -7.56
CA LEU A 306 -2.26 3.18 -7.74
C LEU A 306 -0.90 3.17 -8.45
N GLU A 307 -0.05 2.19 -8.15
CA GLU A 307 1.24 2.00 -8.82
C GLU A 307 1.04 1.68 -10.31
N TYR A 308 0.12 0.78 -10.68
CA TYR A 308 -0.24 0.50 -12.08
C TYR A 308 -0.69 1.76 -12.83
N MET A 309 -1.51 2.58 -12.17
CA MET A 309 -2.01 3.84 -12.73
C MET A 309 -0.89 4.85 -12.98
N VAL A 310 0.16 4.90 -12.14
CA VAL A 310 1.37 5.74 -12.40
C VAL A 310 1.99 5.41 -13.75
N PHE A 311 2.05 4.13 -14.09
CA PHE A 311 2.63 3.65 -15.35
C PHE A 311 1.66 3.65 -16.52
N ALA A 312 0.50 4.30 -16.39
CA ALA A 312 -0.55 4.34 -17.40
C ALA A 312 -0.98 2.95 -17.89
N LYS A 313 -1.11 1.97 -16.96
CA LYS A 313 -1.52 0.61 -17.31
C LYS A 313 -3.00 0.40 -17.06
N PRO A 314 -3.71 -0.22 -18.02
CA PRO A 314 -5.07 -0.68 -17.80
C PRO A 314 -5.06 -1.86 -16.83
N ILE A 315 -6.11 -1.96 -16.04
CA ILE A 315 -6.17 -2.90 -14.92
C ILE A 315 -7.33 -3.88 -15.13
N VAL A 316 -7.13 -5.13 -14.75
CA VAL A 316 -8.22 -6.07 -14.50
C VAL A 316 -8.22 -6.42 -13.01
N ALA A 317 -9.36 -6.25 -12.35
CA ALA A 317 -9.51 -6.53 -10.93
C ALA A 317 -10.86 -7.19 -10.63
N PHE A 318 -10.98 -7.83 -9.46
CA PHE A 318 -12.30 -8.11 -8.93
C PHE A 318 -12.98 -6.83 -8.47
N ASP A 319 -14.32 -6.76 -8.58
CA ASP A 319 -15.10 -5.57 -8.23
C ASP A 319 -15.25 -5.45 -6.71
N LEU A 320 -14.25 -4.84 -6.08
CA LEU A 320 -14.20 -4.52 -4.67
C LEU A 320 -14.34 -3.00 -4.47
N LYS A 321 -14.99 -2.59 -3.39
CA LYS A 321 -15.36 -1.20 -3.10
C LYS A 321 -14.20 -0.22 -3.24
N GLU A 322 -13.07 -0.48 -2.56
CA GLU A 322 -11.94 0.46 -2.56
C GLU A 322 -11.09 0.36 -3.83
N ILE A 323 -11.05 -0.81 -4.50
CA ILE A 323 -10.45 -0.94 -5.83
C ILE A 323 -11.26 -0.13 -6.85
N HIS A 324 -12.59 -0.27 -6.81
CA HIS A 324 -13.49 0.49 -7.68
C HIS A 324 -13.36 2.00 -7.46
N TYR A 325 -13.29 2.43 -6.19
CA TYR A 325 -13.04 3.84 -5.86
C TYR A 325 -11.71 4.33 -6.43
N SER A 326 -10.64 3.56 -6.30
CA SER A 326 -9.29 3.95 -6.71
C SER A 326 -9.14 3.99 -8.23
N ALA A 327 -9.50 2.92 -8.92
CA ALA A 327 -9.24 2.76 -10.36
C ALA A 327 -10.34 3.38 -11.24
N ARG A 328 -11.60 3.35 -10.85
CA ARG A 328 -12.74 3.82 -11.68
C ARG A 328 -12.63 3.28 -13.12
N ARG A 329 -12.52 4.17 -14.12
CA ARG A 329 -12.40 3.81 -15.54
C ARG A 329 -11.03 3.28 -15.93
N ALA A 330 -10.03 3.26 -15.04
CA ALA A 330 -8.73 2.66 -15.29
C ALA A 330 -8.77 1.12 -15.21
N ALA A 331 -9.87 0.52 -14.70
CA ALA A 331 -9.99 -0.92 -14.57
C ALA A 331 -11.23 -1.48 -15.27
N LEU A 332 -11.11 -2.73 -15.76
CA LEU A 332 -12.24 -3.61 -16.03
C LEU A 332 -12.46 -4.51 -14.81
N TYR A 333 -13.69 -4.57 -14.37
CA TYR A 333 -14.06 -5.31 -13.17
C TYR A 333 -14.70 -6.65 -13.51
N ALA A 334 -14.22 -7.70 -12.84
CA ALA A 334 -14.86 -9.00 -12.84
C ALA A 334 -15.68 -9.16 -11.56
N ARG A 335 -16.79 -9.89 -11.62
CA ARG A 335 -17.52 -10.24 -10.40
C ARG A 335 -16.57 -10.94 -9.42
N PRO A 336 -16.61 -10.59 -8.12
CA PRO A 336 -15.73 -11.16 -7.14
C PRO A 336 -15.67 -12.70 -7.22
N ASN A 337 -14.47 -13.23 -7.20
CA ASN A 337 -14.14 -14.66 -7.25
C ASN A 337 -14.53 -15.39 -8.56
N ASP A 338 -14.98 -14.67 -9.59
CA ASP A 338 -15.28 -15.23 -10.90
C ASP A 338 -14.02 -15.25 -11.80
N VAL A 339 -13.24 -16.31 -11.66
CA VAL A 339 -12.00 -16.55 -12.39
C VAL A 339 -12.18 -16.51 -13.92
N ARG A 340 -13.30 -17.04 -14.44
CA ARG A 340 -13.56 -17.06 -15.88
C ARG A 340 -13.82 -15.66 -16.42
N LEU A 341 -14.64 -14.90 -15.72
CA LEU A 341 -14.92 -13.51 -16.10
C LEU A 341 -13.65 -12.67 -15.99
N PHE A 342 -12.80 -12.89 -14.97
CA PHE A 342 -11.51 -12.24 -14.82
C PHE A 342 -10.60 -12.49 -16.05
N ALA A 343 -10.45 -13.76 -16.46
CA ALA A 343 -9.72 -14.14 -17.66
C ALA A 343 -10.29 -13.49 -18.95
N GLN A 344 -11.62 -13.46 -19.08
CA GLN A 344 -12.27 -12.80 -20.21
C GLN A 344 -11.95 -11.30 -20.26
N LYS A 345 -11.91 -10.60 -19.10
CA LYS A 345 -11.55 -9.19 -19.04
C LYS A 345 -10.09 -8.94 -19.45
N ILE A 346 -9.17 -9.83 -19.06
CA ILE A 346 -7.79 -9.77 -19.56
C ILE A 346 -7.79 -9.90 -21.09
N ASN A 347 -8.49 -10.88 -21.64
CA ASN A 347 -8.57 -11.10 -23.09
C ASN A 347 -9.16 -9.90 -23.85
N VAL A 348 -10.18 -9.26 -23.29
CA VAL A 348 -10.75 -8.02 -23.86
C VAL A 348 -9.69 -6.94 -23.98
N LEU A 349 -8.90 -6.68 -22.94
CA LEU A 349 -7.84 -5.67 -22.97
C LEU A 349 -6.71 -6.06 -23.93
N LEU A 350 -6.28 -7.32 -23.97
CA LEU A 350 -5.24 -7.77 -24.89
C LEU A 350 -5.62 -7.54 -26.35
N ASN A 351 -6.90 -7.70 -26.69
CA ASN A 351 -7.39 -7.53 -28.06
C ASN A 351 -7.75 -6.07 -28.42
N ASN A 352 -7.72 -5.13 -27.46
CA ASN A 352 -8.15 -3.77 -27.71
C ASN A 352 -7.08 -2.74 -27.25
N PRO A 353 -6.11 -2.41 -28.13
CA PRO A 353 -5.03 -1.48 -27.81
C PRO A 353 -5.52 -0.06 -27.52
N GLU A 354 -6.59 0.40 -28.18
CA GLU A 354 -7.17 1.73 -27.96
C GLU A 354 -7.74 1.83 -26.56
N MET A 355 -8.53 0.82 -26.15
CA MET A 355 -9.08 0.76 -24.79
C MET A 355 -7.95 0.74 -23.74
N ARG A 356 -6.87 -0.02 -23.98
CA ARG A 356 -5.70 -0.02 -23.09
C ARG A 356 -5.12 1.38 -22.92
N ALA A 357 -4.95 2.10 -24.03
CA ALA A 357 -4.38 3.45 -24.03
C ALA A 357 -5.29 4.45 -23.28
N GLU A 358 -6.58 4.43 -23.55
CA GLU A 358 -7.56 5.31 -22.89
C GLU A 358 -7.64 5.06 -21.38
N MET A 359 -7.74 3.80 -20.98
CA MET A 359 -7.82 3.42 -19.57
C MET A 359 -6.52 3.77 -18.82
N GLY A 360 -5.38 3.51 -19.45
CA GLY A 360 -4.07 3.84 -18.88
C GLY A 360 -3.90 5.36 -18.69
N ALA A 361 -4.21 6.15 -19.71
CA ALA A 361 -4.14 7.61 -19.66
C ALA A 361 -5.06 8.18 -18.58
N TYR A 362 -6.30 7.68 -18.50
CA TYR A 362 -7.24 8.08 -17.45
C TYR A 362 -6.68 7.77 -16.05
N GLY A 363 -6.13 6.57 -15.85
CA GLY A 363 -5.54 6.16 -14.57
C GLY A 363 -4.40 7.09 -14.16
N GLN A 364 -3.45 7.33 -15.06
CA GLN A 364 -2.30 8.20 -14.80
C GLN A 364 -2.74 9.63 -14.47
N GLN A 365 -3.66 10.21 -15.23
CA GLN A 365 -4.19 11.53 -14.95
C GLN A 365 -4.84 11.61 -13.58
N ARG A 366 -5.62 10.59 -13.19
CA ARG A 366 -6.27 10.52 -11.90
C ARG A 366 -5.26 10.45 -10.73
N VAL A 367 -4.21 9.62 -10.86
CA VAL A 367 -3.16 9.58 -9.82
C VAL A 367 -2.50 10.94 -9.66
N VAL A 368 -2.06 11.54 -10.75
CA VAL A 368 -1.37 12.84 -10.71
C VAL A 368 -2.24 13.93 -10.10
N ASN A 369 -3.53 13.95 -10.41
CA ASN A 369 -4.41 15.04 -10.01
C ASN A 369 -5.08 14.83 -8.65
N GLU A 370 -5.24 13.56 -8.18
CA GLU A 370 -6.11 13.27 -7.04
C GLU A 370 -5.49 12.33 -5.99
N LEU A 371 -4.63 11.37 -6.39
CA LEU A 371 -4.30 10.23 -5.54
C LEU A 371 -2.81 10.11 -5.19
N ALA A 372 -1.92 10.91 -5.79
CA ALA A 372 -0.52 10.91 -5.43
C ALA A 372 -0.30 11.40 -3.99
N TRP A 373 0.84 11.05 -3.41
CA TRP A 373 1.14 11.35 -2.00
C TRP A 373 1.05 12.84 -1.68
N GLU A 374 1.38 13.73 -2.61
CA GLU A 374 1.31 15.18 -2.43
C GLU A 374 -0.11 15.66 -2.03
N HIS A 375 -1.15 14.94 -2.45
CA HIS A 375 -2.53 15.24 -2.06
C HIS A 375 -2.86 14.84 -0.61
N THR A 376 -2.00 14.03 0.01
CA THR A 376 -2.12 13.59 1.41
C THR A 376 -1.47 14.55 2.41
N HIS A 377 -0.58 15.46 1.96
CA HIS A 377 0.07 16.44 2.85
C HIS A 377 -0.93 17.32 3.62
N PRO A 378 -1.95 17.93 3.00
CA PRO A 378 -2.87 18.80 3.73
C PRO A 378 -3.63 18.07 4.86
N PRO A 379 -4.24 16.90 4.66
CA PRO A 379 -4.90 16.19 5.75
C PRO A 379 -3.94 15.71 6.84
N LEU A 380 -2.70 15.28 6.52
CA LEU A 380 -1.70 14.93 7.51
C LEU A 380 -1.36 16.13 8.40
N LEU A 381 -1.05 17.28 7.80
CA LEU A 381 -0.73 18.50 8.54
C LEU A 381 -1.91 19.01 9.35
N ALA A 382 -3.15 18.88 8.83
CA ALA A 382 -4.35 19.24 9.55
C ALA A 382 -4.57 18.36 10.78
N ALA A 383 -4.30 17.05 10.67
CA ALA A 383 -4.35 16.11 11.79
C ALA A 383 -3.39 16.51 12.91
N TYR A 384 -2.13 16.82 12.58
CA TYR A 384 -1.15 17.29 13.55
C TYR A 384 -1.50 18.67 14.13
N ALA A 385 -2.02 19.58 13.31
CA ALA A 385 -2.51 20.88 13.79
C ALA A 385 -3.69 20.71 14.78
N ARG A 386 -4.58 19.76 14.54
CA ARG A 386 -5.69 19.41 15.44
C ARG A 386 -5.18 18.91 16.80
N VAL A 387 -4.11 18.10 16.79
CA VAL A 387 -3.49 17.60 18.03
C VAL A 387 -2.95 18.77 18.87
N PHE A 388 -2.28 19.74 18.26
CA PHE A 388 -1.66 20.87 18.97
C PHE A 388 -2.60 22.04 19.24
N ASN A 389 -3.89 21.93 18.92
CA ASN A 389 -4.86 23.05 19.02
C ASN A 389 -4.38 24.35 18.34
N ARG A 390 -3.45 24.23 17.37
CA ARG A 390 -2.97 25.39 16.62
C ARG A 390 -4.03 25.78 15.59
N LYS A 391 -4.67 26.92 15.78
CA LYS A 391 -5.38 27.60 14.69
C LYS A 391 -4.34 27.99 13.64
N LYS A 392 -4.10 27.16 12.62
CA LYS A 392 -3.33 27.58 11.46
C LYS A 392 -4.16 28.60 10.68
N SER A 393 -3.62 29.80 10.49
CA SER A 393 -4.02 30.63 9.36
C SER A 393 -3.82 29.80 8.10
N ALA A 394 -4.88 29.68 7.30
CA ALA A 394 -4.86 29.00 6.01
C ALA A 394 -3.96 29.81 5.06
N THR A 395 -2.66 29.59 5.15
CA THR A 395 -1.75 29.96 4.06
C THR A 395 -2.00 28.91 2.99
N ALA A 396 -2.69 29.32 1.93
CA ALA A 396 -2.99 28.46 0.79
C ALA A 396 -1.69 27.86 0.25
N TYR A 397 -1.50 26.56 0.49
CA TYR A 397 -0.49 25.77 -0.18
C TYR A 397 -0.83 25.75 -1.67
N LYS A 398 -0.02 26.43 -2.48
CA LYS A 398 -0.01 26.21 -3.92
C LYS A 398 0.89 24.99 -4.14
N PRO A 399 0.35 23.84 -4.58
CA PRO A 399 1.18 22.68 -4.87
C PRO A 399 2.21 23.08 -5.91
N ALA A 400 3.48 22.83 -5.64
CA ALA A 400 4.52 22.92 -6.66
C ALA A 400 4.10 21.97 -7.78
N ARG A 401 4.05 22.46 -9.04
CA ARG A 401 3.72 21.62 -10.20
C ARG A 401 4.69 20.44 -10.20
N SER A 402 4.16 19.21 -10.14
CA SER A 402 5.01 18.03 -10.10
C SER A 402 5.91 17.98 -11.34
N ALA A 403 7.11 17.43 -11.20
CA ALA A 403 8.04 17.27 -12.33
C ALA A 403 7.39 16.48 -13.49
N LEU A 404 6.44 15.58 -13.17
CA LEU A 404 5.66 14.82 -14.15
C LEU A 404 4.64 15.73 -14.87
N ALA A 405 3.96 16.65 -14.17
CA ALA A 405 3.07 17.62 -14.81
C ALA A 405 3.84 18.55 -15.77
N LEU A 406 5.06 18.95 -15.40
CA LEU A 406 5.95 19.71 -16.26
C LEU A 406 6.45 18.90 -17.46
N SER A 407 6.71 17.61 -17.30
CA SER A 407 7.10 16.72 -18.42
C SER A 407 5.93 16.45 -19.36
N LEU A 408 4.71 16.28 -18.84
CA LEU A 408 3.50 16.12 -19.66
C LEU A 408 3.15 17.41 -20.43
N GLU A 409 3.36 18.60 -19.83
CA GLU A 409 3.24 19.86 -20.56
C GLU A 409 4.29 20.00 -21.67
N ARG A 410 5.54 19.55 -21.44
CA ARG A 410 6.59 19.51 -22.47
C ARG A 410 6.28 18.55 -23.60
N ILE A 411 5.73 17.37 -23.28
CA ILE A 411 5.29 16.39 -24.28
C ILE A 411 4.14 16.96 -25.12
N LYS A 412 3.13 17.60 -24.48
CA LYS A 412 2.03 18.27 -25.20
C LYS A 412 2.52 19.40 -26.10
N MET A 413 3.45 20.24 -25.63
CA MET A 413 4.06 21.28 -26.46
C MET A 413 4.91 20.71 -27.62
N GLY A 414 5.58 19.58 -27.40
CA GLY A 414 6.31 18.86 -28.44
C GLY A 414 5.39 18.30 -29.52
N ILE A 415 4.23 17.76 -29.16
CA ILE A 415 3.24 17.23 -30.10
C ILE A 415 2.58 18.38 -30.89
N MET A 416 2.23 19.50 -30.25
CA MET A 416 1.67 20.67 -30.96
C MET A 416 2.65 21.25 -31.97
N ASN A 417 3.96 21.30 -31.67
CA ASN A 417 4.97 21.79 -32.61
C ASN A 417 5.21 20.85 -33.80
N TYR A 418 4.90 19.54 -33.64
CA TYR A 418 4.98 18.58 -34.78
C TYR A 418 3.75 18.69 -35.70
N GLU A 419 2.59 19.04 -35.19
CA GLU A 419 1.39 19.25 -35.99
C GLU A 419 1.41 20.60 -36.76
N GLU A 420 2.08 21.63 -36.24
CA GLU A 420 2.28 22.91 -36.93
C GLU A 420 3.41 22.88 -37.97
N ALA A 421 4.39 21.99 -37.83
CA ALA A 421 5.48 21.83 -38.80
C ALA A 421 5.14 20.91 -39.98
N GLY A 422 3.97 20.25 -39.92
CA GLY A 422 3.47 19.36 -41.00
C GLY A 422 2.37 19.96 -41.88
N ARG A 423 2.12 21.27 -41.80
CA ARG A 423 1.21 21.99 -42.70
C ARG A 423 1.94 22.87 -43.70
#